data_c0f40a1e83447fdfb1d9672febf91ab2
#
_entry.id   c0f40a1e83447fdfb1d9672febf91ab2
#
_cell.length_a   1.000
_cell.length_b   1.000
_cell.length_c   1.000
_cell.angle_alpha   90.00
_cell.angle_beta   90.00
_cell.angle_gamma   90.00
#
_symmetry.space_group_name_H-M   'P 1'
#
loop_
_entity.id
_entity.type
_entity.pdbx_description
1 polymer ?
#
loop_
_entity_poly.entity_id
_entity_poly.type
_entity_poly.pdbx_seq_one_letter_code
_entity_poly.pdbx_strand_id
1 'polypeptide(L)'
;MKIRPVILCGGAGTRLWENSRKNPVKQFIDFGNWTLFGRTLDRVNNLLFDTPIISTNKKYIKQVKKYLKKHKIRKYKIIVEPVRKNTGPAILATSLIKEIPNEQAIVFLSSDHLIDKASLFNKSIKKSIPNLDKKNIFVFGIKPKNASDQFGYFLTRRKKKFNTVYKFIEKPKISIAKNIIKQNGFWNSGIFLARKDSLINNFKRFEKKIYLNCKKAVHKAKYNNNIFYLNAKEFKKNKSIP
;
A
#
# COMPACT_ATOMS: atom_id res chain seq x y z
N MET A 1 -10.12 6.85 -16.97
CA MET A 1 -9.03 5.85 -16.74
C MET A 1 -9.30 5.17 -15.39
N LYS A 2 -9.33 3.83 -15.34
CA LYS A 2 -9.48 3.08 -14.09
C LYS A 2 -8.18 3.08 -13.29
N ILE A 3 -8.27 3.10 -11.98
CA ILE A 3 -7.14 3.09 -11.05
C ILE A 3 -6.81 1.64 -10.72
N ARG A 4 -5.53 1.26 -10.76
CA ARG A 4 -5.06 -0.05 -10.34
C ARG A 4 -4.92 -0.10 -8.82
N PRO A 5 -5.77 -0.85 -8.09
CA PRO A 5 -5.58 -1.01 -6.65
C PRO A 5 -4.53 -2.08 -6.37
N VAL A 6 -3.59 -1.76 -5.51
CA VAL A 6 -2.58 -2.67 -4.97
C VAL A 6 -2.80 -2.79 -3.47
N ILE A 7 -3.12 -4.00 -3.01
CA ILE A 7 -3.34 -4.27 -1.59
C ILE A 7 -2.10 -4.93 -1.02
N LEU A 8 -1.43 -4.25 -0.10
CA LEU A 8 -0.24 -4.74 0.59
C LEU A 8 -0.68 -5.65 1.75
N CYS A 9 -0.52 -6.95 1.56
CA CYS A 9 -0.98 -8.00 2.47
C CYS A 9 0.18 -8.86 2.99
N GLY A 10 1.34 -8.25 3.24
CA GLY A 10 2.59 -8.91 3.69
C GLY A 10 2.89 -8.75 5.18
N GLY A 11 2.16 -7.91 5.90
CA GLY A 11 2.39 -7.59 7.32
C GLY A 11 2.22 -8.80 8.26
N ALA A 12 3.07 -8.89 9.30
CA ALA A 12 2.97 -9.98 10.30
C ALA A 12 1.85 -9.76 11.31
N GLY A 13 1.36 -8.55 11.45
CA GLY A 13 0.34 -8.22 12.47
C GLY A 13 0.81 -8.42 13.92
N THR A 14 2.12 -8.53 14.16
CA THR A 14 2.71 -8.92 15.46
C THR A 14 2.39 -8.00 16.64
N ARG A 15 1.89 -6.79 16.39
CA ARG A 15 1.66 -5.78 17.44
C ARG A 15 0.40 -5.93 18.26
N LEU A 16 -0.55 -6.79 17.90
CA LEU A 16 -1.83 -6.88 18.59
C LEU A 16 -1.95 -8.06 19.56
N TRP A 17 -1.12 -9.11 19.40
CA TRP A 17 -1.24 -10.32 20.24
C TRP A 17 0.10 -11.03 20.31
N GLU A 18 0.90 -10.75 21.34
CA GLU A 18 2.18 -11.45 21.57
C GLU A 18 2.02 -12.91 22.04
N ASN A 19 0.84 -13.32 22.50
CA ASN A 19 0.67 -14.55 23.29
C ASN A 19 -0.20 -15.64 22.70
N SER A 20 -0.53 -15.66 21.40
CA SER A 20 -1.28 -16.83 20.89
C SER A 20 -0.70 -17.45 19.64
N ARG A 21 -0.13 -18.64 19.78
CA ARG A 21 0.35 -19.50 18.68
C ARG A 21 -0.75 -19.94 17.67
N LYS A 22 -2.03 -19.64 17.96
CA LYS A 22 -3.20 -20.01 17.14
C LYS A 22 -3.88 -18.84 16.42
N ASN A 23 -3.45 -17.59 16.59
CA ASN A 23 -4.21 -16.44 16.06
C ASN A 23 -3.89 -16.13 14.60
N PRO A 24 -4.92 -15.87 13.78
CA PRO A 24 -4.76 -15.40 12.42
C PRO A 24 -4.08 -14.02 12.41
N VAL A 25 -3.32 -13.74 11.34
CA VAL A 25 -2.70 -12.44 11.15
C VAL A 25 -3.80 -11.37 11.09
N LYS A 26 -3.54 -10.18 11.66
CA LYS A 26 -4.49 -9.08 11.89
C LYS A 26 -5.52 -8.88 10.77
N GLN A 27 -5.06 -8.86 9.51
CA GLN A 27 -5.95 -8.62 8.36
C GLN A 27 -6.97 -9.73 8.11
N PHE A 28 -6.76 -10.94 8.67
CA PHE A 28 -7.64 -12.11 8.51
C PHE A 28 -8.39 -12.48 9.80
N ILE A 29 -8.27 -11.68 10.86
CA ILE A 29 -9.08 -11.86 12.07
C ILE A 29 -10.55 -11.68 11.69
N ASP A 30 -11.39 -12.62 12.10
CA ASP A 30 -12.84 -12.55 11.91
C ASP A 30 -13.47 -11.72 13.04
N PHE A 31 -14.17 -10.66 12.67
CA PHE A 31 -14.89 -9.77 13.57
C PHE A 31 -16.41 -10.00 13.48
N GLY A 32 -16.84 -11.25 13.37
CA GLY A 32 -18.26 -11.56 13.17
C GLY A 32 -18.68 -11.32 11.71
N ASN A 33 -18.37 -12.27 10.85
CA ASN A 33 -18.69 -12.27 9.41
C ASN A 33 -17.87 -11.34 8.51
N TRP A 34 -16.98 -10.51 9.04
CA TRP A 34 -16.11 -9.64 8.24
C TRP A 34 -14.63 -9.66 8.71
N THR A 35 -13.73 -9.25 7.84
CA THR A 35 -12.30 -9.10 8.13
C THR A 35 -11.82 -7.77 7.55
N LEU A 36 -10.69 -7.26 8.06
CA LEU A 36 -10.08 -6.03 7.52
C LEU A 36 -9.70 -6.19 6.04
N PHE A 37 -9.16 -7.37 5.68
CA PHE A 37 -8.84 -7.66 4.29
C PHE A 37 -10.10 -7.73 3.41
N GLY A 38 -11.17 -8.38 3.88
CA GLY A 38 -12.46 -8.41 3.19
C GLY A 38 -13.04 -7.01 2.95
N ARG A 39 -13.07 -6.16 3.97
CA ARG A 39 -13.48 -4.75 3.84
C ARG A 39 -12.62 -3.96 2.85
N THR A 40 -11.32 -4.28 2.77
CA THR A 40 -10.43 -3.65 1.78
C THR A 40 -10.73 -4.13 0.36
N LEU A 41 -11.05 -5.41 0.18
CA LEU A 41 -11.50 -5.95 -1.11
C LEU A 41 -12.80 -5.30 -1.58
N ASP A 42 -13.82 -5.21 -0.71
CA ASP A 42 -15.11 -4.58 -1.04
C ASP A 42 -14.94 -3.12 -1.43
N ARG A 43 -14.05 -2.40 -0.75
CA ARG A 43 -13.76 -0.98 -1.02
C ARG A 43 -13.25 -0.73 -2.43
N VAL A 44 -12.51 -1.68 -3.01
CA VAL A 44 -11.95 -1.56 -4.36
C VAL A 44 -12.71 -2.35 -5.42
N ASN A 45 -13.78 -3.04 -5.04
CA ASN A 45 -14.61 -3.83 -5.97
C ASN A 45 -15.75 -2.95 -6.56
N ASN A 46 -15.39 -1.94 -7.34
CA ASN A 46 -16.34 -1.06 -8.01
C ASN A 46 -15.74 -0.49 -9.31
N LEU A 47 -16.54 0.27 -10.07
CA LEU A 47 -16.19 0.77 -11.40
C LEU A 47 -15.02 1.77 -11.44
N LEU A 48 -14.65 2.37 -10.33
CA LEU A 48 -13.51 3.29 -10.23
C LEU A 48 -12.19 2.55 -10.39
N PHE A 49 -12.17 1.28 -9.98
CA PHE A 49 -10.94 0.48 -9.93
C PHE A 49 -10.87 -0.55 -11.04
N ASP A 50 -9.64 -0.87 -11.41
CA ASP A 50 -9.27 -1.95 -12.31
C ASP A 50 -9.00 -3.24 -11.48
N THR A 51 -8.61 -4.32 -12.15
CA THR A 51 -8.23 -5.60 -11.54
C THR A 51 -7.25 -5.41 -10.37
N PRO A 52 -7.59 -5.85 -9.15
CA PRO A 52 -6.72 -5.67 -8.00
C PRO A 52 -5.47 -6.54 -8.07
N ILE A 53 -4.38 -6.01 -7.51
CA ILE A 53 -3.15 -6.75 -7.29
C ILE A 53 -2.95 -6.88 -5.79
N ILE A 54 -2.70 -8.11 -5.31
CA ILE A 54 -2.43 -8.39 -3.91
C ILE A 54 -0.95 -8.74 -3.77
N SER A 55 -0.18 -7.89 -3.07
CA SER A 55 1.20 -8.20 -2.69
C SER A 55 1.20 -8.92 -1.36
N THR A 56 1.74 -10.14 -1.32
CA THR A 56 1.66 -10.99 -0.13
C THR A 56 2.84 -11.96 -0.02
N ASN A 57 2.90 -12.72 1.07
CA ASN A 57 3.88 -13.78 1.27
C ASN A 57 3.29 -15.16 0.89
N LYS A 58 4.16 -16.13 0.52
CA LYS A 58 3.75 -17.48 0.11
C LYS A 58 2.76 -18.15 1.08
N LYS A 59 2.95 -17.97 2.38
CA LYS A 59 2.12 -18.56 3.43
C LYS A 59 0.67 -18.07 3.45
N TYR A 60 0.39 -16.89 2.88
CA TYR A 60 -0.96 -16.31 2.90
C TYR A 60 -1.74 -16.50 1.60
N ILE A 61 -1.15 -17.12 0.57
CA ILE A 61 -1.80 -17.30 -0.74
C ILE A 61 -3.16 -18.01 -0.61
N LYS A 62 -3.22 -19.09 0.18
CA LYS A 62 -4.47 -19.85 0.39
C LYS A 62 -5.56 -18.97 1.00
N GLN A 63 -5.22 -18.19 2.04
CA GLN A 63 -6.16 -17.26 2.68
C GLN A 63 -6.60 -16.15 1.73
N VAL A 64 -5.66 -15.51 1.03
CA VAL A 64 -5.96 -14.47 0.02
C VAL A 64 -6.94 -15.01 -1.02
N LYS A 65 -6.70 -16.19 -1.61
CA LYS A 65 -7.60 -16.83 -2.57
C LYS A 65 -8.98 -17.11 -1.99
N LYS A 66 -9.07 -17.60 -0.73
CA LYS A 66 -10.34 -17.83 -0.03
C LYS A 66 -11.18 -16.55 0.04
N TYR A 67 -10.55 -15.41 0.43
CA TYR A 67 -11.26 -14.13 0.53
C TYR A 67 -11.62 -13.55 -0.83
N LEU A 68 -10.75 -13.64 -1.84
CA LEU A 68 -11.07 -13.22 -3.21
C LEU A 68 -12.32 -13.96 -3.74
N LYS A 69 -12.41 -15.28 -3.49
CA LYS A 69 -13.59 -16.09 -3.84
C LYS A 69 -14.84 -15.63 -3.05
N LYS A 70 -14.72 -15.47 -1.71
CA LYS A 70 -15.83 -15.02 -0.82
C LYS A 70 -16.39 -13.66 -1.29
N HIS A 71 -15.53 -12.73 -1.70
CA HIS A 71 -15.90 -11.38 -2.17
C HIS A 71 -16.16 -11.31 -3.69
N LYS A 72 -16.32 -12.45 -4.36
CA LYS A 72 -16.68 -12.57 -5.80
C LYS A 72 -15.71 -11.84 -6.75
N ILE A 73 -14.45 -11.67 -6.34
CA ILE A 73 -13.40 -11.07 -7.19
C ILE A 73 -12.81 -12.14 -8.07
N ARG A 74 -13.26 -12.22 -9.32
CA ARG A 74 -12.84 -13.24 -10.30
C ARG A 74 -11.54 -12.91 -11.00
N LYS A 75 -11.30 -11.61 -11.29
CA LYS A 75 -10.07 -11.12 -11.94
C LYS A 75 -9.17 -10.48 -10.90
N TYR A 76 -7.96 -10.99 -10.72
CA TYR A 76 -6.96 -10.48 -9.77
C TYR A 76 -5.56 -10.95 -10.16
N LYS A 77 -4.54 -10.31 -9.61
CA LYS A 77 -3.15 -10.79 -9.64
C LYS A 77 -2.61 -10.88 -8.22
N ILE A 78 -1.74 -11.86 -7.96
CA ILE A 78 -1.05 -12.02 -6.69
C ILE A 78 0.45 -11.91 -6.95
N ILE A 79 1.13 -11.05 -6.22
CA ILE A 79 2.59 -10.98 -6.18
C ILE A 79 3.06 -11.59 -4.90
N VAL A 80 3.95 -12.55 -5.01
CA VAL A 80 4.50 -13.27 -3.87
C VAL A 80 5.90 -12.75 -3.56
N GLU A 81 6.00 -12.03 -2.44
CA GLU A 81 7.26 -11.57 -1.88
C GLU A 81 7.94 -12.72 -1.13
N PRO A 82 9.19 -13.08 -1.48
CA PRO A 82 9.89 -14.20 -0.84
C PRO A 82 10.32 -13.86 0.60
N VAL A 83 10.54 -12.59 0.90
CA VAL A 83 10.92 -12.06 2.21
C VAL A 83 10.28 -10.70 2.43
N ARG A 84 10.17 -10.29 3.69
CA ARG A 84 9.69 -8.94 4.03
C ARG A 84 10.79 -7.91 3.85
N LYS A 85 10.45 -6.82 3.16
CA LYS A 85 11.33 -5.67 2.94
C LYS A 85 10.60 -4.33 3.17
N ASN A 86 9.52 -4.36 3.98
CA ASN A 86 8.61 -3.23 4.20
C ASN A 86 7.92 -2.75 2.91
N THR A 87 7.41 -1.52 2.92
CA THR A 87 6.50 -1.00 1.91
C THR A 87 7.19 -0.65 0.60
N GLY A 88 8.37 -0.04 0.63
CA GLY A 88 9.04 0.48 -0.55
C GLY A 88 9.32 -0.56 -1.64
N PRO A 89 10.05 -1.66 -1.34
CA PRO A 89 10.28 -2.72 -2.33
C PRO A 89 9.01 -3.41 -2.84
N ALA A 90 7.96 -3.53 -2.00
CA ALA A 90 6.67 -4.09 -2.40
C ALA A 90 5.94 -3.19 -3.41
N ILE A 91 5.89 -1.87 -3.15
CA ILE A 91 5.36 -0.85 -4.07
C ILE A 91 6.09 -0.91 -5.41
N LEU A 92 7.42 -0.89 -5.37
CA LEU A 92 8.22 -0.87 -6.59
C LEU A 92 8.09 -2.15 -7.40
N ALA A 93 8.21 -3.33 -6.76
CA ALA A 93 8.07 -4.61 -7.47
C ALA A 93 6.72 -4.73 -8.15
N THR A 94 5.64 -4.29 -7.49
CA THR A 94 4.29 -4.26 -8.06
C THR A 94 4.21 -3.28 -9.24
N SER A 95 4.81 -2.09 -9.12
CA SER A 95 4.81 -1.09 -10.18
C SER A 95 5.60 -1.53 -11.42
N LEU A 96 6.56 -2.45 -11.29
CA LEU A 96 7.37 -2.96 -12.38
C LEU A 96 6.70 -4.04 -13.22
N ILE A 97 5.48 -4.45 -12.90
CA ILE A 97 4.71 -5.42 -13.70
C ILE A 97 4.43 -4.83 -15.08
N LYS A 98 4.75 -5.60 -16.13
CA LYS A 98 4.66 -5.13 -17.51
C LYS A 98 3.23 -4.78 -17.94
N GLU A 99 2.24 -5.52 -17.47
CA GLU A 99 0.82 -5.36 -17.83
C GLU A 99 0.15 -4.12 -17.25
N ILE A 100 0.84 -3.36 -16.39
CA ILE A 100 0.36 -2.05 -15.93
C ILE A 100 0.89 -1.00 -16.91
N PRO A 101 0.05 -0.23 -17.59
CA PRO A 101 0.48 0.88 -18.44
C PRO A 101 1.28 1.94 -17.66
N ASN A 102 2.22 2.60 -18.31
CA ASN A 102 3.10 3.58 -17.65
C ASN A 102 2.33 4.77 -17.06
N GLU A 103 1.28 5.22 -17.73
CA GLU A 103 0.45 6.33 -17.25
C GLU A 103 -0.63 5.90 -16.25
N GLN A 104 -0.84 4.60 -16.05
CA GLN A 104 -1.91 4.15 -15.16
C GLN A 104 -1.68 4.63 -13.72
N ALA A 105 -2.73 5.20 -13.14
CA ALA A 105 -2.78 5.50 -11.72
C ALA A 105 -2.82 4.20 -10.92
N ILE A 106 -1.97 4.12 -9.90
CA ILE A 106 -1.92 3.00 -8.95
C ILE A 106 -2.20 3.56 -7.56
N VAL A 107 -3.14 2.96 -6.85
CA VAL A 107 -3.37 3.23 -5.43
C VAL A 107 -2.88 2.07 -4.58
N PHE A 108 -2.02 2.35 -3.61
CA PHE A 108 -1.51 1.38 -2.65
C PHE A 108 -2.30 1.48 -1.35
N LEU A 109 -2.77 0.34 -0.88
CA LEU A 109 -3.65 0.20 0.28
C LEU A 109 -3.09 -0.83 1.23
N SER A 110 -3.15 -0.56 2.54
CA SER A 110 -2.92 -1.59 3.53
C SER A 110 -4.11 -2.53 3.62
N SER A 111 -3.85 -3.82 3.81
CA SER A 111 -4.88 -4.87 3.95
C SER A 111 -5.58 -4.85 5.31
N ASP A 112 -5.10 -4.07 6.27
CA ASP A 112 -5.54 -4.08 7.67
C ASP A 112 -6.13 -2.73 8.15
N HIS A 113 -6.49 -1.84 7.21
CA HIS A 113 -7.13 -0.58 7.52
C HIS A 113 -8.65 -0.69 7.51
N LEU A 114 -9.27 -0.27 8.62
CA LEU A 114 -10.70 -0.03 8.69
C LEU A 114 -10.98 1.40 8.20
N ILE A 115 -11.77 1.53 7.15
CA ILE A 115 -12.25 2.81 6.61
C ILE A 115 -13.77 2.70 6.51
N ASP A 116 -14.48 3.36 7.43
CA ASP A 116 -15.92 3.23 7.57
C ASP A 116 -16.71 3.80 6.39
N LYS A 117 -16.25 4.94 5.87
CA LYS A 117 -16.95 5.67 4.78
C LYS A 117 -16.25 5.44 3.44
N ALA A 118 -16.51 4.28 2.81
CA ALA A 118 -15.93 3.93 1.50
C ALA A 118 -16.27 4.96 0.40
N SER A 119 -17.46 5.59 0.45
CA SER A 119 -17.85 6.65 -0.49
C SER A 119 -16.95 7.88 -0.40
N LEU A 120 -16.61 8.34 0.81
CA LEU A 120 -15.68 9.47 1.01
C LEU A 120 -14.26 9.12 0.58
N PHE A 121 -13.82 7.88 0.84
CA PHE A 121 -12.55 7.39 0.34
C PHE A 121 -12.51 7.44 -1.20
N ASN A 122 -13.51 6.87 -1.88
CA ASN A 122 -13.61 6.87 -3.34
C ASN A 122 -13.66 8.31 -3.90
N LYS A 123 -14.41 9.21 -3.26
CA LYS A 123 -14.48 10.63 -3.62
C LYS A 123 -13.10 11.30 -3.52
N SER A 124 -12.35 11.03 -2.46
CA SER A 124 -10.99 11.58 -2.25
C SER A 124 -10.03 11.09 -3.32
N ILE A 125 -10.04 9.79 -3.63
CA ILE A 125 -9.26 9.20 -4.72
C ILE A 125 -9.63 9.85 -6.06
N LYS A 126 -10.92 9.89 -6.41
CA LYS A 126 -11.41 10.48 -7.67
C LYS A 126 -10.99 11.93 -7.84
N LYS A 127 -11.07 12.73 -6.76
CA LYS A 127 -10.63 14.15 -6.76
C LYS A 127 -9.14 14.32 -7.05
N SER A 128 -8.31 13.34 -6.72
CA SER A 128 -6.86 13.42 -6.92
C SER A 128 -6.44 13.11 -8.38
N ILE A 129 -7.24 12.34 -9.14
CA ILE A 129 -6.89 11.86 -10.48
C ILE A 129 -6.52 13.00 -11.47
N PRO A 130 -7.27 14.10 -11.59
CA PRO A 130 -6.96 15.14 -12.58
C PRO A 130 -5.63 15.86 -12.34
N ASN A 131 -5.02 15.67 -11.17
CA ASN A 131 -3.76 16.30 -10.80
C ASN A 131 -2.62 15.29 -10.66
N LEU A 132 -2.85 14.04 -11.07
CA LEU A 132 -1.79 13.04 -11.17
C LEU A 132 -0.93 13.32 -12.40
N ASP A 133 0.36 13.52 -12.17
CA ASP A 133 1.35 13.71 -13.22
C ASP A 133 2.61 12.85 -12.97
N LYS A 134 3.63 13.02 -13.80
CA LYS A 134 4.91 12.29 -13.68
C LYS A 134 5.77 12.74 -12.49
N LYS A 135 5.39 13.80 -11.78
CA LYS A 135 6.18 14.40 -10.69
C LYS A 135 5.56 14.17 -9.31
N ASN A 136 4.24 13.99 -9.25
CA ASN A 136 3.51 13.98 -8.00
C ASN A 136 3.18 12.56 -7.51
N ILE A 137 3.31 12.38 -6.20
CA ILE A 137 2.79 11.24 -5.44
C ILE A 137 1.82 11.82 -4.41
N PHE A 138 0.57 11.38 -4.43
CA PHE A 138 -0.41 11.76 -3.43
C PHE A 138 -0.30 10.84 -2.22
N VAL A 139 -0.29 11.44 -1.04
CA VAL A 139 -0.42 10.76 0.25
C VAL A 139 -1.71 11.22 0.91
N PHE A 140 -2.36 10.34 1.65
CA PHE A 140 -3.63 10.65 2.31
C PHE A 140 -3.37 10.82 3.81
N GLY A 141 -3.74 11.99 4.33
CA GLY A 141 -3.61 12.32 5.74
C GLY A 141 -4.90 12.07 6.50
N ILE A 142 -4.76 11.66 7.75
CA ILE A 142 -5.86 11.54 8.71
C ILE A 142 -5.65 12.61 9.77
N LYS A 143 -6.70 13.38 10.08
CA LYS A 143 -6.64 14.35 11.17
C LYS A 143 -6.43 13.61 12.50
N PRO A 144 -5.34 13.87 13.24
CA PRO A 144 -5.08 13.17 14.49
C PRO A 144 -6.14 13.50 15.55
N LYS A 145 -6.60 12.48 16.28
CA LYS A 145 -7.45 12.65 17.45
C LYS A 145 -6.63 12.86 18.73
N ASN A 146 -5.44 12.25 18.78
CA ASN A 146 -4.51 12.32 19.90
C ASN A 146 -3.06 12.22 19.39
N ALA A 147 -2.09 12.50 20.26
CA ALA A 147 -0.68 12.26 19.96
C ALA A 147 -0.36 10.77 20.13
N SER A 148 0.40 10.22 19.18
CA SER A 148 0.83 8.82 19.19
C SER A 148 2.24 8.71 18.61
N ASP A 149 3.07 7.85 19.17
CA ASP A 149 4.39 7.47 18.66
C ASP A 149 4.35 6.26 17.69
N GLN A 150 3.13 5.74 17.43
CA GLN A 150 2.94 4.57 16.56
C GLN A 150 2.76 4.92 15.08
N PHE A 151 2.52 6.18 14.75
CA PHE A 151 2.21 6.64 13.41
C PHE A 151 3.27 7.58 12.85
N GLY A 152 3.45 7.57 11.52
CA GLY A 152 4.12 8.63 10.81
C GLY A 152 3.24 9.88 10.73
N TYR A 153 3.85 11.04 10.73
CA TYR A 153 3.20 12.34 10.60
C TYR A 153 3.75 13.13 9.44
N PHE A 154 2.94 14.02 8.90
CA PHE A 154 3.43 15.01 7.96
C PHE A 154 2.79 16.39 8.15
N LEU A 155 3.58 17.41 7.82
CA LEU A 155 3.16 18.81 7.78
C LEU A 155 2.99 19.24 6.33
N THR A 156 1.99 20.11 6.09
CA THR A 156 1.65 20.56 4.73
C THR A 156 1.64 22.08 4.63
N ARG A 157 1.99 22.58 3.44
CA ARG A 157 1.76 23.97 3.04
C ARG A 157 0.60 24.00 2.05
N ARG A 158 -0.28 24.99 2.20
CA ARG A 158 -1.42 25.19 1.30
C ARG A 158 -0.96 25.54 -0.11
N LYS A 159 -1.51 24.87 -1.11
CA LYS A 159 -1.44 25.23 -2.52
C LYS A 159 -2.84 25.30 -3.11
N LYS A 160 -3.00 25.90 -4.33
CA LYS A 160 -4.30 26.19 -4.95
C LYS A 160 -5.30 25.00 -4.93
N LYS A 161 -4.86 23.79 -5.25
CA LYS A 161 -5.76 22.61 -5.36
C LYS A 161 -5.51 21.54 -4.29
N PHE A 162 -4.25 21.32 -3.89
CA PHE A 162 -3.83 20.33 -2.90
C PHE A 162 -2.71 20.89 -2.04
N ASN A 163 -2.61 20.43 -0.82
CA ASN A 163 -1.50 20.77 0.06
C ASN A 163 -0.23 20.02 -0.39
N THR A 164 0.92 20.66 -0.24
CA THR A 164 2.23 20.02 -0.46
C THR A 164 2.82 19.61 0.88
N VAL A 165 3.23 18.34 1.00
CA VAL A 165 3.99 17.87 2.15
C VAL A 165 5.38 18.48 2.10
N TYR A 166 5.80 19.15 3.19
CA TYR A 166 7.16 19.70 3.29
C TYR A 166 7.99 19.06 4.40
N LYS A 167 7.33 18.34 5.32
CA LYS A 167 8.03 17.62 6.39
C LYS A 167 7.31 16.32 6.69
N PHE A 168 8.06 15.24 6.79
CA PHE A 168 7.59 13.92 7.20
C PHE A 168 8.42 13.43 8.39
N ILE A 169 7.77 12.86 9.39
CA ILE A 169 8.42 12.36 10.61
C ILE A 169 7.79 11.00 10.94
N GLU A 170 8.60 9.95 10.85
CA GLU A 170 8.17 8.61 11.19
C GLU A 170 8.25 8.40 12.70
N LYS A 171 7.15 7.99 13.30
CA LYS A 171 7.03 7.61 14.73
C LYS A 171 7.75 8.56 15.68
N PRO A 172 7.36 9.85 15.72
CA PRO A 172 8.00 10.82 16.60
C PRO A 172 7.72 10.51 18.08
N LYS A 173 8.57 10.99 18.98
CA LYS A 173 8.25 11.01 20.43
C LYS A 173 6.93 11.78 20.66
N ILE A 174 6.19 11.42 21.70
CA ILE A 174 4.87 12.02 22.03
C ILE A 174 4.93 13.56 22.11
N SER A 175 5.98 14.13 22.69
CA SER A 175 6.18 15.60 22.74
C SER A 175 6.24 16.24 21.37
N ILE A 176 6.97 15.62 20.43
CA ILE A 176 7.07 16.07 19.03
C ILE A 176 5.72 15.88 18.33
N ALA A 177 5.04 14.74 18.54
CA ALA A 177 3.72 14.48 17.99
C ALA A 177 2.69 15.55 18.40
N LYS A 178 2.68 15.94 19.68
CA LYS A 178 1.84 17.04 20.19
C LYS A 178 2.11 18.36 19.43
N ASN A 179 3.38 18.70 19.21
CA ASN A 179 3.76 19.91 18.48
C ASN A 179 3.33 19.87 17.00
N ILE A 180 3.42 18.70 16.36
CA ILE A 180 2.96 18.51 14.97
C ILE A 180 1.44 18.72 14.88
N ILE A 181 0.68 18.21 15.86
CA ILE A 181 -0.78 18.38 15.90
C ILE A 181 -1.15 19.86 16.05
N LYS A 182 -0.46 20.60 16.94
CA LYS A 182 -0.64 22.06 17.10
C LYS A 182 -0.40 22.82 15.79
N GLN A 183 0.47 22.32 14.91
CA GLN A 183 0.75 22.87 13.59
C GLN A 183 -0.20 22.36 12.50
N ASN A 184 -1.36 21.78 12.86
CA ASN A 184 -2.31 21.16 11.95
C ASN A 184 -1.72 20.04 11.09
N GLY A 185 -0.77 19.27 11.63
CA GLY A 185 -0.21 18.10 10.97
C GLY A 185 -1.20 16.93 10.88
N PHE A 186 -0.87 15.98 10.04
CA PHE A 186 -1.70 14.80 9.77
C PHE A 186 -0.95 13.52 10.10
N TRP A 187 -1.67 12.47 10.53
CA TRP A 187 -1.15 11.11 10.47
C TRP A 187 -1.00 10.67 9.02
N ASN A 188 0.08 9.98 8.73
CA ASN A 188 0.22 9.27 7.46
C ASN A 188 -0.67 8.02 7.48
N SER A 189 -1.65 7.97 6.58
CA SER A 189 -2.51 6.79 6.46
C SER A 189 -1.80 5.58 5.83
N GLY A 190 -0.60 5.74 5.26
CA GLY A 190 0.03 4.69 4.47
C GLY A 190 -0.66 4.39 3.13
N ILE A 191 -1.59 5.24 2.70
CA ILE A 191 -2.24 5.16 1.40
C ILE A 191 -1.52 6.11 0.43
N PHE A 192 -1.08 5.56 -0.71
CA PHE A 192 -0.37 6.30 -1.75
C PHE A 192 -1.11 6.18 -3.08
N LEU A 193 -1.17 7.27 -3.84
CA LEU A 193 -1.71 7.27 -5.20
C LEU A 193 -0.72 7.99 -6.10
N ALA A 194 -0.29 7.31 -7.15
CA ALA A 194 0.66 7.85 -8.12
C ALA A 194 0.49 7.19 -9.49
N ARG A 195 1.04 7.81 -10.51
CA ARG A 195 1.25 7.14 -11.81
C ARG A 195 2.40 6.13 -11.67
N LYS A 196 2.32 5.03 -12.43
CA LYS A 196 3.39 4.02 -12.46
C LYS A 196 4.75 4.64 -12.83
N ASP A 197 4.80 5.47 -13.88
CA ASP A 197 6.03 6.09 -14.36
C ASP A 197 6.63 7.04 -13.31
N SER A 198 5.80 7.80 -12.58
CA SER A 198 6.24 8.64 -11.47
C SER A 198 6.95 7.81 -10.39
N LEU A 199 6.34 6.70 -9.95
CA LEU A 199 6.94 5.81 -8.95
C LEU A 199 8.28 5.26 -9.40
N ILE A 200 8.35 4.69 -10.61
CA ILE A 200 9.57 4.11 -11.15
C ILE A 200 10.68 5.16 -11.25
N ASN A 201 10.38 6.38 -11.73
CA ASN A 201 11.36 7.45 -11.86
C ASN A 201 11.89 7.92 -10.50
N ASN A 202 11.02 8.04 -9.49
CA ASN A 202 11.45 8.40 -8.13
C ASN A 202 12.37 7.32 -7.54
N PHE A 203 12.04 6.03 -7.66
CA PHE A 203 12.95 4.96 -7.21
C PHE A 203 14.27 4.93 -7.98
N LYS A 204 14.26 5.17 -9.30
CA LYS A 204 15.51 5.29 -10.09
C LYS A 204 16.38 6.41 -9.56
N ARG A 205 15.79 7.56 -9.21
CA ARG A 205 16.51 8.75 -8.78
C ARG A 205 17.04 8.63 -7.35
N PHE A 206 16.19 8.20 -6.42
CA PHE A 206 16.49 8.28 -4.99
C PHE A 206 16.93 6.94 -4.37
N GLU A 207 16.54 5.81 -4.96
CA GLU A 207 16.78 4.46 -4.44
C GLU A 207 17.22 3.50 -5.55
N LYS A 208 18.25 3.89 -6.32
CA LYS A 208 18.77 3.16 -7.50
C LYS A 208 19.06 1.68 -7.23
N LYS A 209 19.65 1.34 -6.06
CA LYS A 209 19.94 -0.05 -5.70
C LYS A 209 18.67 -0.88 -5.56
N ILE A 210 17.63 -0.34 -4.88
CA ILE A 210 16.33 -1.00 -4.73
C ILE A 210 15.66 -1.17 -6.10
N TYR A 211 15.71 -0.13 -6.94
CA TYR A 211 15.19 -0.20 -8.31
C TYR A 211 15.81 -1.34 -9.10
N LEU A 212 17.13 -1.45 -9.13
CA LEU A 212 17.83 -2.49 -9.88
C LEU A 212 17.50 -3.90 -9.35
N ASN A 213 17.49 -4.09 -8.03
CA ASN A 213 17.19 -5.38 -7.42
C ASN A 213 15.72 -5.80 -7.68
N CYS A 214 14.76 -4.89 -7.52
CA CYS A 214 13.35 -5.16 -7.81
C CYS A 214 13.14 -5.45 -9.31
N LYS A 215 13.79 -4.69 -10.20
CA LYS A 215 13.74 -4.93 -11.66
C LYS A 215 14.22 -6.33 -12.00
N LYS A 216 15.37 -6.77 -11.45
CA LYS A 216 15.88 -8.13 -11.62
C LYS A 216 14.96 -9.18 -11.01
N ALA A 217 14.39 -8.91 -9.82
CA ALA A 217 13.49 -9.83 -9.15
C ALA A 217 12.18 -10.04 -9.93
N VAL A 218 11.63 -8.99 -10.54
CA VAL A 218 10.44 -9.07 -11.40
C VAL A 218 10.76 -9.73 -12.74
N HIS A 219 11.89 -9.37 -13.37
CA HIS A 219 12.30 -9.97 -14.65
C HIS A 219 12.50 -11.49 -14.56
N LYS A 220 13.08 -11.97 -13.45
CA LYS A 220 13.30 -13.41 -13.18
C LYS A 220 12.16 -14.06 -12.38
N ALA A 221 10.98 -13.42 -12.30
CA ALA A 221 9.84 -13.97 -11.58
C ALA A 221 9.31 -15.23 -12.28
N LYS A 222 8.86 -16.19 -11.47
CA LYS A 222 8.14 -17.37 -11.97
C LYS A 222 6.65 -17.07 -11.96
N TYR A 223 5.96 -17.51 -13.01
CA TYR A 223 4.53 -17.29 -13.21
C TYR A 223 3.79 -18.62 -13.05
N ASN A 224 2.67 -18.58 -12.36
CA ASN A 224 1.71 -19.68 -12.32
C ASN A 224 0.30 -19.05 -12.38
N ASN A 225 -0.33 -19.10 -13.55
CA ASN A 225 -1.58 -18.40 -13.84
C ASN A 225 -1.49 -16.90 -13.51
N ASN A 226 -2.28 -16.47 -12.51
CA ASN A 226 -2.33 -15.08 -12.03
C ASN A 226 -1.42 -14.79 -10.82
N ILE A 227 -0.49 -15.71 -10.50
CA ILE A 227 0.43 -15.57 -9.38
C ILE A 227 1.85 -15.37 -9.88
N PHE A 228 2.51 -14.34 -9.39
CA PHE A 228 3.87 -13.94 -9.72
C PHE A 228 4.77 -14.16 -8.51
N TYR A 229 5.67 -15.11 -8.58
CA TYR A 229 6.66 -15.38 -7.54
C TYR A 229 7.93 -14.58 -7.85
N LEU A 230 8.19 -13.52 -7.10
CA LEU A 230 9.42 -12.73 -7.25
C LEU A 230 10.66 -13.59 -7.02
N ASN A 231 11.71 -13.35 -7.81
CA ASN A 231 12.97 -14.08 -7.63
C ASN A 231 13.59 -13.79 -6.25
N ALA A 232 13.75 -14.83 -5.43
CA ALA A 232 14.17 -14.69 -4.05
C ALA A 232 15.60 -14.14 -3.91
N LYS A 233 16.55 -14.60 -4.76
CA LYS A 233 17.95 -14.17 -4.73
C LYS A 233 18.07 -12.67 -4.96
N GLU A 234 17.35 -12.13 -5.95
CA GLU A 234 17.41 -10.71 -6.27
C GLU A 234 16.61 -9.86 -5.28
N PHE A 235 15.43 -10.31 -4.86
CA PHE A 235 14.58 -9.53 -3.95
C PHE A 235 15.18 -9.39 -2.55
N LYS A 236 15.88 -10.43 -2.04
CA LYS A 236 16.57 -10.42 -0.73
C LYS A 236 17.64 -9.32 -0.62
N LYS A 237 18.26 -8.91 -1.72
CA LYS A 237 19.29 -7.85 -1.77
C LYS A 237 18.77 -6.46 -1.42
N ASN A 238 17.44 -6.24 -1.43
CA ASN A 238 16.87 -4.95 -1.06
C ASN A 238 17.07 -4.67 0.42
N LYS A 239 17.45 -3.43 0.75
CA LYS A 239 17.28 -2.91 2.11
C LYS A 239 15.79 -2.80 2.45
N SER A 240 15.47 -2.89 3.73
CA SER A 240 14.09 -2.70 4.21
C SER A 240 13.83 -1.21 4.36
N ILE A 241 12.86 -0.67 3.62
CA ILE A 241 12.44 0.73 3.74
C ILE A 241 10.93 0.81 3.88
N PRO A 242 10.40 1.71 4.75
CA PRO A 242 8.98 1.92 4.94
C PRO A 242 8.27 2.43 3.70
#